data_2dbd697f19db5b7d1ab78c664e629846
#
_entry.id   2dbd697f19db5b7d1ab78c664e629846
#
_cell.length_a   1.000
_cell.length_b   1.000
_cell.length_c   1.000
_cell.angle_alpha   90.00
_cell.angle_beta   90.00
_cell.angle_gamma   90.00
#
_symmetry.space_group_name_H-M   'P 1'
#
loop_
_entity.id
_entity.type
_entity.pdbx_description
1 polymer ?
#
loop_
_entity_poly.entity_id
_entity_poly.type
_entity_poly.pdbx_seq_one_letter_code
_entity_poly.pdbx_strand_id
1 'polypeptide(L)'
;HNCDLVNLEDMLQNGTVISETLIERPHSFSTACNIATQIIAQVASNQYGGQSISLAHLAPFVQVSRVKIRQEVIGEMKDLGIAVTEDQIDKLTEERLRREITKGIQTIQYQVVTLLTTNGQAPFVTVYMYLDEAKNPQEKKDLAMIIEETLKQRYLGVKNEAGVWITPAFPKLIYVLDEDNITPDAPYYYLTELAAKCTAKRMVPDYISAKKMRELKGDVYTCMGCRSFLTPDRSYVKGNLANAGNYREGERKYYGRFNQGVVTVNLVDIGLSAR
;
A
#
# COMPACT_ATOMS: atom_id res chain seq x y z
N HIS A 1 -14.98 0.92 15.38
CA HIS A 1 -14.01 1.96 15.01
C HIS A 1 -14.33 2.56 13.65
N ASN A 2 -13.73 3.70 13.31
CA ASN A 2 -14.06 4.43 12.10
C ASN A 2 -13.05 4.18 10.96
N CYS A 3 -11.79 4.59 11.10
CA CYS A 3 -10.75 4.36 10.09
C CYS A 3 -9.57 3.62 10.69
N ASP A 4 -8.86 2.85 9.85
CA ASP A 4 -7.74 1.99 10.25
C ASP A 4 -6.48 2.24 9.43
N LEU A 5 -5.34 2.05 10.09
CA LEU A 5 -4.04 1.78 9.48
C LEU A 5 -3.79 0.28 9.56
N VAL A 6 -4.08 -0.44 8.50
CA VAL A 6 -4.01 -1.89 8.47
C VAL A 6 -2.56 -2.36 8.57
N ASN A 7 -2.24 -3.22 9.53
CA ASN A 7 -0.92 -3.84 9.62
C ASN A 7 -0.81 -5.03 8.66
N LEU A 8 -0.85 -4.71 7.37
CA LEU A 8 -0.80 -5.70 6.31
C LEU A 8 0.53 -6.47 6.31
N GLU A 9 1.63 -5.86 6.77
CA GLU A 9 2.92 -6.52 6.90
C GLU A 9 2.83 -7.74 7.82
N ASP A 10 2.34 -7.53 9.04
CA ASP A 10 2.20 -8.60 10.03
C ASP A 10 1.28 -9.72 9.53
N MET A 11 0.13 -9.34 8.97
CA MET A 11 -0.87 -10.28 8.46
C MET A 11 -0.34 -11.14 7.31
N LEU A 12 0.53 -10.59 6.45
CA LEU A 12 1.13 -11.32 5.35
C LEU A 12 2.36 -12.14 5.77
N GLN A 13 3.19 -11.63 6.70
CA GLN A 13 4.41 -12.33 7.11
C GLN A 13 4.14 -13.47 8.09
N ASN A 14 3.19 -13.28 9.00
CA ASN A 14 2.89 -14.24 10.07
C ASN A 14 1.60 -15.04 9.81
N GLY A 15 0.90 -14.73 8.72
CA GLY A 15 -0.41 -15.29 8.44
C GLY A 15 -1.54 -14.54 9.16
N THR A 16 -2.75 -14.83 8.75
CA THR A 16 -3.96 -14.21 9.32
C THR A 16 -5.14 -15.17 9.26
N VAL A 17 -6.17 -14.91 10.05
CA VAL A 17 -7.40 -15.68 10.02
C VAL A 17 -8.49 -14.89 9.31
N ILE A 18 -9.05 -15.46 8.24
CA ILE A 18 -10.17 -14.90 7.49
C ILE A 18 -11.29 -15.93 7.48
N SER A 19 -12.47 -15.57 7.99
CA SER A 19 -13.64 -16.46 8.03
C SER A 19 -13.28 -17.83 8.63
N GLU A 20 -12.67 -17.84 9.82
CA GLU A 20 -12.24 -19.03 10.58
C GLU A 20 -11.16 -19.89 9.88
N THR A 21 -10.65 -19.46 8.74
CA THR A 21 -9.60 -20.16 8.00
C THR A 21 -8.26 -19.47 8.20
N LEU A 22 -7.24 -20.23 8.58
CA LEU A 22 -5.86 -19.75 8.65
C LEU A 22 -5.32 -19.58 7.22
N ILE A 23 -4.92 -18.37 6.92
CA ILE A 23 -4.22 -18.00 5.68
C ILE A 23 -2.74 -17.88 6.03
N GLU A 24 -1.94 -18.77 5.49
CA GLU A 24 -0.50 -18.79 5.71
C GLU A 24 0.22 -17.68 4.92
N ARG A 25 1.50 -17.50 5.23
CA ARG A 25 2.38 -16.56 4.52
C ARG A 25 2.40 -16.84 3.02
N PRO A 26 2.16 -15.85 2.16
CA PRO A 26 2.19 -16.01 0.70
C PRO A 26 3.56 -16.48 0.17
N HIS A 27 3.51 -17.32 -0.85
CA HIS A 27 4.70 -17.84 -1.55
C HIS A 27 4.95 -17.16 -2.91
N SER A 28 4.26 -16.04 -3.18
CA SER A 28 4.49 -15.21 -4.36
C SER A 28 3.89 -13.82 -4.17
N PHE A 29 4.35 -12.87 -4.98
CA PHE A 29 3.79 -11.51 -5.02
C PHE A 29 2.31 -11.52 -5.44
N SER A 30 1.95 -12.31 -6.46
CA SER A 30 0.55 -12.42 -6.91
C SER A 30 -0.36 -12.94 -5.81
N THR A 31 0.09 -13.94 -5.05
CA THR A 31 -0.67 -14.47 -3.91
C THR A 31 -0.78 -13.44 -2.79
N ALA A 32 0.29 -12.70 -2.50
CA ALA A 32 0.27 -11.63 -1.52
C ALA A 32 -0.74 -10.52 -1.90
N CYS A 33 -0.79 -10.13 -3.16
CA CYS A 33 -1.79 -9.17 -3.66
C CYS A 33 -3.22 -9.70 -3.51
N ASN A 34 -3.46 -10.97 -3.81
CA ASN A 34 -4.79 -11.57 -3.65
C ASN A 34 -5.22 -11.62 -2.18
N ILE A 35 -4.34 -12.09 -1.28
CA ILE A 35 -4.63 -12.10 0.17
C ILE A 35 -4.85 -10.68 0.69
N ALA A 36 -4.05 -9.71 0.24
CA ALA A 36 -4.24 -8.31 0.61
C ALA A 36 -5.65 -7.81 0.25
N THR A 37 -6.20 -8.19 -0.90
CA THR A 37 -7.56 -7.79 -1.28
C THR A 37 -8.63 -8.47 -0.42
N GLN A 38 -8.42 -9.72 0.01
CA GLN A 38 -9.31 -10.39 0.95
C GLN A 38 -9.30 -9.72 2.33
N ILE A 39 -8.10 -9.33 2.82
CA ILE A 39 -7.95 -8.57 4.06
C ILE A 39 -8.69 -7.22 3.94
N ILE A 40 -8.51 -6.51 2.83
CA ILE A 40 -9.21 -5.25 2.55
C ILE A 40 -10.72 -5.44 2.62
N ALA A 41 -11.26 -6.48 2.00
CA ALA A 41 -12.69 -6.78 2.00
C ALA A 41 -13.21 -7.10 3.41
N GLN A 42 -12.46 -7.89 4.16
CA GLN A 42 -12.80 -8.26 5.53
C GLN A 42 -12.80 -7.04 6.47
N VAL A 43 -11.77 -6.20 6.39
CA VAL A 43 -11.69 -4.96 7.17
C VAL A 43 -12.84 -4.02 6.79
N ALA A 44 -13.08 -3.79 5.50
CA ALA A 44 -14.16 -2.93 5.02
C ALA A 44 -15.57 -3.41 5.44
N SER A 45 -15.75 -4.70 5.63
CA SER A 45 -17.04 -5.27 6.10
C SER A 45 -17.28 -5.05 7.59
N ASN A 46 -16.24 -4.72 8.36
CA ASN A 46 -16.28 -4.60 9.82
C ASN A 46 -16.05 -3.18 10.35
N GLN A 47 -15.93 -2.19 9.47
CA GLN A 47 -15.72 -0.78 9.86
C GLN A 47 -16.56 0.18 9.04
N TYR A 48 -16.73 1.41 9.53
CA TYR A 48 -17.52 2.45 8.84
C TYR A 48 -16.69 3.38 7.97
N GLY A 49 -15.41 3.56 8.28
CA GLY A 49 -14.55 4.51 7.60
C GLY A 49 -13.58 3.87 6.62
N GLY A 50 -12.55 4.64 6.27
CA GLY A 50 -11.51 4.20 5.34
C GLY A 50 -10.42 3.39 6.01
N GLN A 51 -9.79 2.54 5.22
CA GLN A 51 -8.59 1.83 5.61
C GLN A 51 -7.40 2.28 4.78
N SER A 52 -6.23 2.35 5.39
CA SER A 52 -4.98 2.65 4.69
C SER A 52 -4.07 1.45 4.73
N ILE A 53 -3.49 1.13 3.59
CA ILE A 53 -2.46 0.10 3.43
C ILE A 53 -1.20 0.72 2.84
N SER A 54 -0.03 0.16 3.13
CA SER A 54 1.22 0.53 2.46
C SER A 54 1.61 -0.51 1.41
N LEU A 55 2.09 -0.04 0.25
CA LEU A 55 2.69 -0.92 -0.76
C LEU A 55 4.03 -1.51 -0.30
N ALA A 56 4.71 -0.88 0.66
CA ALA A 56 5.93 -1.42 1.25
C ALA A 56 5.71 -2.79 1.88
N HIS A 57 4.51 -3.06 2.40
CA HIS A 57 4.17 -4.36 2.98
C HIS A 57 4.11 -5.51 1.96
N LEU A 58 3.98 -5.19 0.67
CA LEU A 58 4.00 -6.15 -0.43
C LEU A 58 5.41 -6.36 -1.02
N ALA A 59 6.32 -5.39 -0.82
CA ALA A 59 7.65 -5.41 -1.43
C ALA A 59 8.48 -6.66 -1.10
N PRO A 60 8.49 -7.22 0.12
CA PRO A 60 9.22 -8.45 0.43
C PRO A 60 8.83 -9.64 -0.44
N PHE A 61 7.58 -9.70 -0.91
CA PHE A 61 7.07 -10.80 -1.74
C PHE A 61 7.54 -10.73 -3.20
N VAL A 62 8.04 -9.59 -3.65
CA VAL A 62 8.71 -9.45 -4.95
C VAL A 62 9.97 -10.31 -4.97
N GLN A 63 10.77 -10.27 -3.91
CA GLN A 63 11.97 -11.12 -3.81
C GLN A 63 11.61 -12.60 -3.70
N VAL A 64 10.53 -12.95 -3.01
CA VAL A 64 10.03 -14.34 -2.96
C VAL A 64 9.69 -14.84 -4.37
N SER A 65 8.96 -14.04 -5.16
CA SER A 65 8.66 -14.37 -6.56
C SER A 65 9.89 -14.39 -7.42
N ARG A 66 10.84 -13.49 -7.25
CA ARG A 66 12.09 -13.46 -8.04
C ARG A 66 12.86 -14.76 -7.90
N VAL A 67 13.03 -15.25 -6.68
CA VAL A 67 13.73 -16.53 -6.41
C VAL A 67 12.99 -17.69 -7.06
N LYS A 68 11.67 -17.75 -6.90
CA LYS A 68 10.84 -18.81 -7.49
C LYS A 68 10.89 -18.79 -9.02
N ILE A 69 10.67 -17.64 -9.63
CA ILE A 69 10.71 -17.50 -11.12
C ILE A 69 12.08 -17.87 -11.66
N ARG A 70 13.16 -17.49 -10.96
CA ARG A 70 14.53 -17.87 -11.39
C ARG A 70 14.72 -19.38 -11.41
N GLN A 71 14.23 -20.08 -10.38
CA GLN A 71 14.28 -21.53 -10.32
C GLN A 71 13.44 -22.19 -11.44
N GLU A 72 12.25 -21.64 -11.71
CA GLU A 72 11.40 -22.10 -12.81
C GLU A 72 12.08 -21.91 -14.17
N VAL A 73 12.70 -20.75 -14.43
CA VAL A 73 13.45 -20.47 -15.66
C VAL A 73 14.60 -21.47 -15.84
N ILE A 74 15.39 -21.72 -14.80
CA ILE A 74 16.50 -22.67 -14.85
C ILE A 74 15.99 -24.10 -15.16
N GLY A 75 14.91 -24.51 -14.48
CA GLY A 75 14.30 -25.83 -14.70
C GLY A 75 13.80 -26.02 -16.12
N GLU A 76 13.02 -25.05 -16.62
CA GLU A 76 12.49 -25.05 -17.99
C GLU A 76 13.60 -25.12 -19.04
N MET A 77 14.68 -24.34 -18.91
CA MET A 77 15.79 -24.34 -19.85
C MET A 77 16.53 -25.68 -19.85
N LYS A 78 16.72 -26.27 -18.66
CA LYS A 78 17.32 -27.61 -18.51
C LYS A 78 16.47 -28.68 -19.15
N ASP A 79 15.15 -28.65 -18.91
CA ASP A 79 14.23 -29.68 -19.48
C ASP A 79 14.12 -29.59 -21.00
N LEU A 80 14.25 -28.39 -21.56
CA LEU A 80 14.28 -28.14 -23.00
C LEU A 80 15.66 -28.39 -23.62
N GLY A 81 16.70 -28.65 -22.84
CA GLY A 81 18.07 -28.84 -23.33
C GLY A 81 18.68 -27.56 -23.91
N ILE A 82 18.18 -26.38 -23.51
CA ILE A 82 18.65 -25.07 -24.01
C ILE A 82 19.76 -24.55 -23.08
N ALA A 83 20.96 -24.38 -23.65
CA ALA A 83 22.05 -23.70 -22.92
C ALA A 83 21.77 -22.20 -22.83
N VAL A 84 21.78 -21.67 -21.61
CA VAL A 84 21.59 -20.25 -21.30
C VAL A 84 22.71 -19.75 -20.41
N THR A 85 23.04 -18.46 -20.54
CA THR A 85 23.97 -17.78 -19.64
C THR A 85 23.23 -17.26 -18.40
N GLU A 86 23.98 -16.97 -17.32
CA GLU A 86 23.43 -16.33 -16.13
C GLU A 86 22.71 -15.01 -16.45
N ASP A 87 23.29 -14.18 -17.31
CA ASP A 87 22.68 -12.91 -17.75
C ASP A 87 21.32 -13.14 -18.47
N GLN A 88 21.20 -14.19 -19.26
CA GLN A 88 19.94 -14.54 -19.91
C GLN A 88 18.91 -15.04 -18.90
N ILE A 89 19.33 -15.82 -17.90
CA ILE A 89 18.45 -16.26 -16.80
C ILE A 89 17.94 -15.07 -16.02
N ASP A 90 18.84 -14.16 -15.64
CA ASP A 90 18.48 -12.99 -14.87
C ASP A 90 17.53 -12.06 -15.65
N LYS A 91 17.78 -11.84 -16.92
CA LYS A 91 16.93 -11.04 -17.80
C LYS A 91 15.52 -11.66 -17.95
N LEU A 92 15.42 -12.95 -18.19
CA LEU A 92 14.15 -13.66 -18.27
C LEU A 92 13.39 -13.61 -16.93
N THR A 93 14.12 -13.76 -15.83
CA THR A 93 13.58 -13.68 -14.47
C THR A 93 12.94 -12.30 -14.22
N GLU A 94 13.68 -11.22 -14.47
CA GLU A 94 13.16 -9.87 -14.27
C GLU A 94 11.99 -9.52 -15.20
N GLU A 95 12.01 -10.01 -16.44
CA GLU A 95 10.87 -9.82 -17.36
C GLU A 95 9.60 -10.53 -16.85
N ARG A 96 9.72 -11.79 -16.42
CA ARG A 96 8.60 -12.54 -15.84
C ARG A 96 8.11 -11.92 -14.54
N LEU A 97 9.03 -11.48 -13.71
CA LEU A 97 8.72 -10.79 -12.45
C LEU A 97 7.93 -9.49 -12.69
N ARG A 98 8.32 -8.67 -13.66
CA ARG A 98 7.56 -7.48 -14.04
C ARG A 98 6.14 -7.83 -14.49
N ARG A 99 5.96 -8.90 -15.26
CA ARG A 99 4.63 -9.38 -15.65
C ARG A 99 3.80 -9.82 -14.43
N GLU A 100 4.43 -10.47 -13.45
CA GLU A 100 3.75 -10.85 -12.19
C GLU A 100 3.34 -9.64 -11.38
N ILE A 101 4.21 -8.63 -11.25
CA ILE A 101 3.89 -7.37 -10.56
C ILE A 101 2.69 -6.69 -11.25
N THR A 102 2.71 -6.60 -12.58
CA THR A 102 1.58 -6.05 -13.35
C THR A 102 0.26 -6.77 -13.01
N LYS A 103 0.26 -8.11 -13.04
CA LYS A 103 -0.94 -8.90 -12.72
C LYS A 103 -1.39 -8.71 -11.27
N GLY A 104 -0.45 -8.68 -10.31
CA GLY A 104 -0.76 -8.48 -8.90
C GLY A 104 -1.40 -7.12 -8.64
N ILE A 105 -0.85 -6.05 -9.22
CA ILE A 105 -1.40 -4.71 -9.08
C ILE A 105 -2.74 -4.56 -9.79
N GLN A 106 -2.93 -5.18 -10.96
CA GLN A 106 -4.23 -5.26 -11.61
C GLN A 106 -5.26 -5.96 -10.72
N THR A 107 -4.88 -7.05 -10.06
CA THR A 107 -5.75 -7.76 -9.12
C THR A 107 -6.22 -6.83 -8.02
N ILE A 108 -5.32 -6.10 -7.37
CA ILE A 108 -5.69 -5.12 -6.33
C ILE A 108 -6.65 -4.07 -6.90
N GLN A 109 -6.31 -3.48 -8.04
CA GLN A 109 -7.13 -2.41 -8.63
C GLN A 109 -8.55 -2.89 -8.96
N TYR A 110 -8.67 -4.03 -9.66
CA TYR A 110 -9.99 -4.55 -10.07
C TYR A 110 -10.79 -5.09 -8.89
N GLN A 111 -10.16 -5.78 -7.96
CA GLN A 111 -10.83 -6.28 -6.76
C GLN A 111 -11.40 -5.14 -5.91
N VAL A 112 -10.62 -4.10 -5.65
CA VAL A 112 -11.10 -2.93 -4.88
C VAL A 112 -12.28 -2.24 -5.55
N VAL A 113 -12.31 -2.19 -6.89
CA VAL A 113 -13.40 -1.55 -7.65
C VAL A 113 -14.66 -2.43 -7.70
N THR A 114 -14.51 -3.74 -7.73
CA THR A 114 -15.62 -4.70 -7.94
C THR A 114 -16.14 -5.34 -6.66
N LEU A 115 -15.35 -5.29 -5.57
CA LEU A 115 -15.79 -5.81 -4.28
C LEU A 115 -16.89 -4.93 -3.69
N LEU A 116 -17.92 -5.60 -3.18
CA LEU A 116 -18.92 -4.99 -2.30
C LEU A 116 -18.72 -5.53 -0.90
N THR A 117 -18.76 -4.65 0.08
CA THR A 117 -18.78 -5.04 1.49
C THR A 117 -20.13 -5.67 1.85
N THR A 118 -20.23 -6.31 3.01
CA THR A 118 -21.50 -6.81 3.53
C THR A 118 -22.58 -5.72 3.66
N ASN A 119 -22.16 -4.46 3.74
CA ASN A 119 -23.07 -3.29 3.78
C ASN A 119 -23.40 -2.73 2.39
N GLY A 120 -23.01 -3.41 1.31
CA GLY A 120 -23.27 -2.98 -0.08
C GLY A 120 -22.47 -1.78 -0.55
N GLN A 121 -21.35 -1.44 0.12
CA GLN A 121 -20.47 -0.33 -0.24
C GLN A 121 -19.16 -0.85 -0.85
N ALA A 122 -18.56 -0.07 -1.75
CA ALA A 122 -17.20 -0.33 -2.20
C ALA A 122 -16.21 -0.08 -1.03
N PRO A 123 -15.14 -0.88 -0.91
CA PRO A 123 -14.11 -0.65 0.10
C PRO A 123 -13.50 0.73 -0.04
N PHE A 124 -13.55 1.53 1.02
CA PHE A 124 -12.87 2.82 1.09
C PHE A 124 -11.41 2.61 1.44
N VAL A 125 -10.54 2.52 0.43
CA VAL A 125 -9.13 2.16 0.58
C VAL A 125 -8.23 3.32 0.17
N THR A 126 -7.22 3.59 0.98
CA THR A 126 -6.10 4.47 0.66
C THR A 126 -4.84 3.64 0.56
N VAL A 127 -4.11 3.80 -0.53
CA VAL A 127 -2.82 3.13 -0.78
C VAL A 127 -1.70 4.15 -0.61
N TYR A 128 -0.79 3.86 0.31
CA TYR A 128 0.34 4.70 0.66
C TYR A 128 1.60 4.23 -0.07
N MET A 129 2.28 5.18 -0.71
CA MET A 129 3.45 4.95 -1.56
C MET A 129 4.61 5.79 -1.03
N TYR A 130 5.42 5.19 -0.17
CA TYR A 130 6.58 5.82 0.42
C TYR A 130 7.81 4.90 0.32
N LEU A 131 8.82 5.34 -0.44
CA LEU A 131 10.00 4.52 -0.72
C LEU A 131 10.84 4.19 0.52
N ASP A 132 10.87 5.10 1.49
CA ASP A 132 11.70 4.96 2.68
C ASP A 132 11.08 4.06 3.77
N GLU A 133 9.89 3.47 3.51
CA GLU A 133 9.38 2.36 4.30
C GLU A 133 10.09 1.03 4.00
N ALA A 134 10.81 0.93 2.88
CA ALA A 134 11.60 -0.24 2.54
C ALA A 134 12.76 -0.43 3.53
N LYS A 135 12.98 -1.68 3.95
CA LYS A 135 13.93 -2.03 5.01
C LYS A 135 15.39 -2.17 4.52
N ASN A 136 15.57 -2.29 3.21
CA ASN A 136 16.89 -2.44 2.60
C ASN A 136 16.88 -1.94 1.14
N PRO A 137 18.05 -1.73 0.52
CA PRO A 137 18.12 -1.18 -0.84
C PRO A 137 17.47 -2.04 -1.92
N GLN A 138 17.46 -3.37 -1.79
CA GLN A 138 16.78 -4.23 -2.76
C GLN A 138 15.27 -4.11 -2.64
N GLU A 139 14.75 -4.13 -1.43
CA GLU A 139 13.33 -3.93 -1.16
C GLU A 139 12.85 -2.55 -1.64
N LYS A 140 13.69 -1.52 -1.53
CA LYS A 140 13.40 -0.18 -2.07
C LYS A 140 13.26 -0.18 -3.58
N LYS A 141 14.14 -0.90 -4.30
CA LYS A 141 14.01 -1.09 -5.76
C LYS A 141 12.74 -1.85 -6.12
N ASP A 142 12.42 -2.89 -5.38
CA ASP A 142 11.23 -3.70 -5.58
C ASP A 142 9.96 -2.89 -5.28
N LEU A 143 9.96 -2.09 -4.22
CA LEU A 143 8.87 -1.14 -3.92
C LEU A 143 8.70 -0.10 -5.02
N ALA A 144 9.80 0.42 -5.57
CA ALA A 144 9.76 1.36 -6.70
C ALA A 144 9.07 0.73 -7.92
N MET A 145 9.31 -0.55 -8.23
CA MET A 145 8.62 -1.28 -9.30
C MET A 145 7.10 -1.40 -9.03
N ILE A 146 6.72 -1.66 -7.78
CA ILE A 146 5.30 -1.75 -7.38
C ILE A 146 4.63 -0.37 -7.53
N ILE A 147 5.27 0.70 -7.07
CA ILE A 147 4.77 2.08 -7.17
C ILE A 147 4.63 2.47 -8.64
N GLU A 148 5.65 2.20 -9.46
CA GLU A 148 5.62 2.47 -10.90
C GLU A 148 4.41 1.81 -11.56
N GLU A 149 4.20 0.52 -11.31
CA GLU A 149 3.08 -0.22 -11.89
C GLU A 149 1.73 0.30 -11.38
N THR A 150 1.63 0.62 -10.10
CA THR A 150 0.42 1.20 -9.50
C THR A 150 0.03 2.51 -10.18
N LEU A 151 1.01 3.39 -10.42
CA LEU A 151 0.81 4.66 -11.13
C LEU A 151 0.43 4.43 -12.60
N LYS A 152 1.07 3.47 -13.29
CA LYS A 152 0.73 3.10 -14.68
C LYS A 152 -0.71 2.59 -14.80
N GLN A 153 -1.12 1.70 -13.91
CA GLN A 153 -2.48 1.16 -13.88
C GLN A 153 -3.51 2.27 -13.58
N ARG A 154 -3.19 3.18 -12.66
CA ARG A 154 -4.05 4.33 -12.38
C ARG A 154 -4.11 5.31 -13.55
N TYR A 155 -3.00 5.58 -14.20
CA TYR A 155 -2.96 6.43 -15.41
C TYR A 155 -3.83 5.86 -16.53
N LEU A 156 -3.80 4.55 -16.73
CA LEU A 156 -4.67 3.85 -17.67
C LEU A 156 -6.15 3.97 -17.25
N GLY A 157 -6.46 3.73 -15.98
CA GLY A 157 -7.81 3.69 -15.43
C GLY A 157 -8.46 2.31 -15.54
N VAL A 158 -9.77 2.28 -15.45
CA VAL A 158 -10.59 1.08 -15.66
C VAL A 158 -11.65 1.35 -16.71
N LYS A 159 -12.06 0.33 -17.45
CA LYS A 159 -13.19 0.45 -18.38
C LYS A 159 -14.51 0.29 -17.64
N ASN A 160 -15.46 1.18 -17.92
CA ASN A 160 -16.84 0.98 -17.52
C ASN A 160 -17.57 -0.01 -18.47
N GLU A 161 -18.83 -0.28 -18.23
CA GLU A 161 -19.67 -1.16 -19.06
C GLU A 161 -19.79 -0.71 -20.52
N ALA A 162 -19.67 0.60 -20.78
CA ALA A 162 -19.67 1.17 -22.12
C ALA A 162 -18.28 1.11 -22.80
N GLY A 163 -17.30 0.48 -22.18
CA GLY A 163 -15.93 0.37 -22.70
C GLY A 163 -15.08 1.64 -22.60
N VAL A 164 -15.59 2.68 -21.91
CA VAL A 164 -14.90 3.97 -21.73
C VAL A 164 -13.95 3.88 -20.54
N TRP A 165 -12.72 4.36 -20.72
CA TRP A 165 -11.73 4.44 -19.65
C TRP A 165 -12.07 5.56 -18.66
N ILE A 166 -12.32 5.18 -17.43
CA ILE A 166 -12.67 6.09 -16.34
C ILE A 166 -11.64 6.02 -15.20
N THR A 167 -11.66 7.04 -14.34
CA THR A 167 -10.89 7.02 -13.09
C THR A 167 -11.72 6.32 -12.01
N PRO A 168 -11.24 5.20 -11.44
CA PRO A 168 -11.94 4.57 -10.33
C PRO A 168 -11.86 5.46 -9.08
N ALA A 169 -12.93 5.47 -8.28
CA ALA A 169 -12.97 6.23 -7.03
C ALA A 169 -11.94 5.71 -5.99
N PHE A 170 -11.73 4.40 -5.99
CA PHE A 170 -10.80 3.70 -5.09
C PHE A 170 -9.89 2.73 -5.86
N PRO A 171 -8.72 2.39 -5.26
CA PRO A 171 -8.12 2.98 -4.07
C PRO A 171 -7.73 4.44 -4.29
N LYS A 172 -7.77 5.27 -3.23
CA LYS A 172 -7.07 6.56 -3.24
C LYS A 172 -5.57 6.31 -3.16
N LEU A 173 -4.79 7.12 -3.86
CA LEU A 173 -3.35 7.01 -3.89
C LEU A 173 -2.70 8.20 -3.19
N ILE A 174 -1.77 7.93 -2.29
CA ILE A 174 -0.94 8.92 -1.61
C ILE A 174 0.52 8.65 -1.96
N TYR A 175 1.18 9.65 -2.52
CA TYR A 175 2.59 9.59 -2.92
C TYR A 175 3.43 10.52 -2.07
N VAL A 176 4.48 9.98 -1.44
CA VAL A 176 5.37 10.74 -0.56
C VAL A 176 6.56 11.25 -1.34
N LEU A 177 6.75 12.57 -1.30
CA LEU A 177 7.91 13.26 -1.85
C LEU A 177 9.00 13.32 -0.80
N ASP A 178 10.17 12.79 -1.14
CA ASP A 178 11.35 12.79 -0.28
C ASP A 178 12.62 13.05 -1.11
N GLU A 179 13.79 13.09 -0.48
CA GLU A 179 15.07 13.45 -1.14
C GLU A 179 15.42 12.52 -2.30
N ASP A 180 15.01 11.25 -2.26
CA ASP A 180 15.31 10.24 -3.28
C ASP A 180 14.42 10.30 -4.54
N ASN A 181 13.39 11.16 -4.53
CA ASN A 181 12.45 11.24 -5.64
C ASN A 181 11.99 12.67 -6.02
N ILE A 182 12.43 13.71 -5.30
CA ILE A 182 11.89 15.07 -5.48
C ILE A 182 12.66 15.91 -6.51
N THR A 183 13.94 15.62 -6.75
CA THR A 183 14.79 16.40 -7.69
C THR A 183 15.14 15.59 -8.92
N PRO A 184 15.36 16.23 -10.10
CA PRO A 184 15.64 15.52 -11.35
C PRO A 184 16.86 14.59 -11.33
N ASP A 185 17.81 14.82 -10.46
CA ASP A 185 19.01 14.01 -10.23
C ASP A 185 18.79 12.86 -9.24
N ALA A 186 17.64 12.83 -8.56
CA ALA A 186 17.32 11.79 -7.62
C ALA A 186 17.04 10.44 -8.32
N PRO A 187 17.46 9.30 -7.73
CA PRO A 187 17.39 7.99 -8.39
C PRO A 187 15.98 7.53 -8.75
N TYR A 188 14.97 8.02 -8.03
CA TYR A 188 13.56 7.65 -8.24
C TYR A 188 12.70 8.83 -8.74
N TYR A 189 13.31 9.90 -9.26
CA TYR A 189 12.58 11.04 -9.78
C TYR A 189 11.60 10.67 -10.91
N TYR A 190 11.91 9.66 -11.72
CA TYR A 190 11.01 9.15 -12.76
C TYR A 190 9.63 8.73 -12.22
N LEU A 191 9.53 8.29 -10.96
CA LEU A 191 8.25 7.99 -10.30
C LEU A 191 7.45 9.27 -10.06
N THR A 192 8.11 10.35 -9.68
CA THR A 192 7.47 11.66 -9.48
C THR A 192 6.97 12.23 -10.80
N GLU A 193 7.73 12.09 -11.90
CA GLU A 193 7.25 12.46 -13.22
C GLU A 193 6.01 11.65 -13.64
N LEU A 194 6.04 10.32 -13.36
CA LEU A 194 4.90 9.44 -13.65
C LEU A 194 3.70 9.80 -12.79
N ALA A 195 3.91 10.10 -11.51
CA ALA A 195 2.87 10.55 -10.59
C ALA A 195 2.25 11.87 -11.07
N ALA A 196 3.06 12.83 -11.50
CA ALA A 196 2.58 14.10 -12.04
C ALA A 196 1.74 13.91 -13.33
N LYS A 197 2.19 13.05 -14.25
CA LYS A 197 1.41 12.65 -15.44
C LYS A 197 0.07 12.00 -15.06
N CYS A 198 0.11 11.13 -14.04
CA CYS A 198 -1.09 10.50 -13.51
C CYS A 198 -2.05 11.54 -12.92
N THR A 199 -1.55 12.48 -12.13
CA THR A 199 -2.35 13.56 -11.54
C THR A 199 -2.98 14.44 -12.60
N ALA A 200 -2.24 14.82 -13.63
CA ALA A 200 -2.75 15.64 -14.74
C ALA A 200 -3.95 14.98 -15.47
N LYS A 201 -3.96 13.64 -15.55
CA LYS A 201 -5.02 12.89 -16.25
C LYS A 201 -6.15 12.39 -15.32
N ARG A 202 -5.81 12.04 -14.09
CA ARG A 202 -6.69 11.30 -13.18
C ARG A 202 -6.98 12.00 -11.85
N MET A 203 -6.35 13.16 -11.60
CA MET A 203 -6.44 13.94 -10.36
C MET A 203 -5.96 13.18 -9.11
N VAL A 204 -5.13 12.18 -9.29
CA VAL A 204 -4.45 11.37 -8.26
C VAL A 204 -3.05 10.99 -8.75
N PRO A 205 -2.08 10.73 -7.87
CA PRO A 205 -2.14 10.68 -6.41
C PRO A 205 -2.21 12.04 -5.73
N ASP A 206 -2.54 12.03 -4.43
CA ASP A 206 -2.27 13.13 -3.51
C ASP A 206 -0.81 13.07 -3.06
N TYR A 207 -0.23 14.22 -2.70
CA TYR A 207 1.18 14.32 -2.35
C TYR A 207 1.38 14.69 -0.89
N ILE A 208 2.39 14.06 -0.26
CA ILE A 208 2.85 14.37 1.09
C ILE A 208 4.33 14.71 1.02
N SER A 209 4.74 15.81 1.66
CA SER A 209 6.15 16.14 1.85
C SER A 209 6.69 15.44 3.09
N ALA A 210 7.61 14.49 2.91
CA ALA A 210 8.30 13.83 4.01
C ALA A 210 9.06 14.83 4.88
N LYS A 211 9.78 15.77 4.28
CA LYS A 211 10.47 16.86 4.98
C LYS A 211 9.52 17.62 5.90
N LYS A 212 8.38 18.06 5.38
CA LYS A 212 7.41 18.83 6.18
C LYS A 212 6.77 17.99 7.28
N MET A 213 6.54 16.72 7.02
CA MET A 213 6.02 15.80 8.02
C MET A 213 7.01 15.58 9.16
N ARG A 214 8.29 15.38 8.85
CA ARG A 214 9.36 15.26 9.88
C ARG A 214 9.46 16.53 10.73
N GLU A 215 9.38 17.71 10.11
CA GLU A 215 9.39 19.00 10.85
C GLU A 215 8.20 19.10 11.84
N LEU A 216 7.00 18.71 11.43
CA LEU A 216 5.80 18.89 12.22
C LEU A 216 5.54 17.75 13.22
N LYS A 217 5.91 16.53 12.90
CA LYS A 217 5.56 15.32 13.67
C LYS A 217 6.75 14.51 14.15
N GLY A 218 7.98 14.91 13.77
CA GLY A 218 9.22 14.22 14.12
C GLY A 218 9.49 12.96 13.31
N ASP A 219 8.57 12.56 12.42
CA ASP A 219 8.74 11.42 11.52
C ASP A 219 7.70 11.44 10.40
N VAL A 220 7.80 10.49 9.44
CA VAL A 220 6.82 10.32 8.36
C VAL A 220 5.81 9.27 8.77
N TYR A 221 4.54 9.66 8.82
CA TYR A 221 3.42 8.79 9.20
C TYR A 221 2.48 8.58 8.03
N THR A 222 1.95 7.36 7.92
CA THR A 222 0.88 7.05 6.97
C THR A 222 -0.39 7.81 7.34
N CYS A 223 -1.03 8.41 6.34
CA CYS A 223 -2.33 9.02 6.56
C CYS A 223 -3.42 7.94 6.68
N MET A 224 -4.39 8.24 7.49
CA MET A 224 -5.54 7.40 7.75
C MET A 224 -6.77 7.95 7.03
N GLY A 225 -7.42 7.10 6.24
CA GLY A 225 -8.60 7.48 5.48
C GLY A 225 -8.38 8.69 4.57
N CYS A 226 -9.11 9.79 4.83
CA CYS A 226 -9.10 10.99 3.99
C CYS A 226 -7.99 11.99 4.29
N ARG A 227 -6.82 11.61 4.80
CA ARG A 227 -5.65 12.45 5.16
C ARG A 227 -5.57 12.87 6.62
N SER A 228 -6.24 12.17 7.51
CA SER A 228 -5.99 12.32 8.94
C SER A 228 -4.69 11.61 9.33
N PHE A 229 -3.96 12.22 10.25
CA PHE A 229 -2.78 11.60 10.83
C PHE A 229 -3.05 11.37 12.31
N LEU A 230 -2.87 10.12 12.75
CA LEU A 230 -2.92 9.82 14.17
C LEU A 230 -1.79 10.55 14.90
N THR A 231 -2.03 10.86 16.17
CA THR A 231 -0.99 11.42 17.03
C THR A 231 0.22 10.50 17.01
N PRO A 232 1.45 11.04 16.84
CA PRO A 232 2.67 10.25 16.94
C PRO A 232 2.68 9.44 18.22
N ASP A 233 3.18 8.21 18.14
CA ASP A 233 3.36 7.38 19.31
C ASP A 233 4.40 8.03 20.23
N ARG A 234 3.93 8.51 21.36
CA ARG A 234 4.75 9.08 22.44
C ARG A 234 4.68 8.16 23.64
N SER A 235 5.12 6.94 23.44
CA SER A 235 5.08 5.87 24.45
C SER A 235 5.76 6.22 25.76
N TYR A 236 6.68 7.19 25.75
CA TYR A 236 7.33 7.74 26.95
C TYR A 236 6.43 8.68 27.76
N VAL A 237 5.28 9.07 27.25
CA VAL A 237 4.34 9.93 27.99
C VAL A 237 3.41 9.03 28.80
N LYS A 238 3.40 9.21 30.12
CA LYS A 238 2.60 8.44 31.07
C LYS A 238 1.13 8.30 30.63
N GLY A 239 0.64 7.08 30.63
CA GLY A 239 -0.78 6.77 30.45
C GLY A 239 -1.23 6.51 29.02
N ASN A 240 -0.32 6.49 28.04
CA ASN A 240 -0.68 6.32 26.65
C ASN A 240 -0.66 4.83 26.21
N LEU A 241 0.17 4.45 25.29
CA LEU A 241 0.19 3.09 24.71
C LEU A 241 0.98 2.08 25.53
N ALA A 242 1.67 2.52 26.59
CA ALA A 242 2.54 1.67 27.42
C ALA A 242 1.83 0.45 28.04
N ASN A 243 0.50 0.49 28.19
CA ASN A 243 -0.30 -0.62 28.74
C ASN A 243 -0.91 -1.52 27.66
N ALA A 244 -0.64 -1.27 26.36
CA ALA A 244 -1.11 -2.12 25.29
C ALA A 244 -0.38 -3.47 25.33
N GLY A 245 -1.10 -4.58 25.17
CA GLY A 245 -0.51 -5.92 25.27
C GLY A 245 0.59 -6.22 24.25
N ASN A 246 0.64 -5.47 23.16
CA ASN A 246 1.66 -5.56 22.10
C ASN A 246 2.61 -4.37 22.08
N TYR A 247 2.65 -3.57 23.16
CA TYR A 247 3.57 -2.46 23.29
C TYR A 247 5.02 -2.95 23.43
N ARG A 248 5.92 -2.31 22.72
CA ARG A 248 7.38 -2.48 22.84
C ARG A 248 8.01 -1.13 23.11
N GLU A 249 8.76 -1.05 24.20
CA GLU A 249 9.45 0.19 24.57
C GLU A 249 10.48 0.58 23.50
N GLY A 250 10.48 1.86 23.12
CA GLY A 250 11.41 2.39 22.11
C GLY A 250 10.99 2.15 20.65
N GLU A 251 9.99 1.32 20.39
CA GLU A 251 9.47 1.11 19.03
C GLU A 251 8.26 2.00 18.75
N ARG A 252 8.30 2.74 17.65
CA ARG A 252 7.14 3.51 17.18
C ARG A 252 6.18 2.61 16.41
N LYS A 253 4.90 2.71 16.72
CA LYS A 253 3.86 1.96 16.04
C LYS A 253 3.24 2.80 14.93
N TYR A 254 3.45 2.42 13.69
CA TYR A 254 2.91 3.10 12.52
C TYR A 254 1.58 2.49 12.05
N TYR A 255 1.46 1.16 12.08
CA TYR A 255 0.31 0.38 11.61
C TYR A 255 -0.36 -0.40 12.75
N GLY A 256 -1.50 -0.98 12.48
CA GLY A 256 -2.32 -1.64 13.49
C GLY A 256 -2.91 -0.62 14.48
N ARG A 257 -3.20 0.58 13.99
CA ARG A 257 -3.80 1.69 14.74
C ARG A 257 -5.10 2.10 14.08
N PHE A 258 -5.99 2.70 14.84
CA PHE A 258 -7.28 3.16 14.34
C PHE A 258 -7.77 4.39 15.11
N ASN A 259 -8.74 5.12 14.55
CA ASN A 259 -9.54 6.05 15.30
C ASN A 259 -10.87 5.41 15.72
N GLN A 260 -11.29 5.67 16.93
CA GLN A 260 -12.49 5.04 17.49
C GLN A 260 -13.77 5.66 16.94
N GLY A 261 -13.78 6.96 16.67
CA GLY A 261 -14.93 7.66 16.15
C GLY A 261 -14.62 9.09 15.72
N VAL A 262 -15.62 9.76 15.22
CA VAL A 262 -15.62 11.16 14.84
C VAL A 262 -16.53 11.91 15.79
N VAL A 263 -16.02 13.02 16.35
CA VAL A 263 -16.82 13.94 17.15
C VAL A 263 -17.11 15.17 16.30
N THR A 264 -18.39 15.44 16.10
CA THR A 264 -18.84 16.63 15.38
C THR A 264 -19.15 17.74 16.37
N VAL A 265 -18.56 18.91 16.14
CA VAL A 265 -18.83 20.12 16.94
C VAL A 265 -19.76 21.03 16.12
N ASN A 266 -20.94 21.33 16.65
CA ASN A 266 -21.87 22.25 16.03
C ASN A 266 -21.46 23.70 16.34
N LEU A 267 -20.71 24.30 15.42
CA LEU A 267 -20.23 25.68 15.59
C LEU A 267 -21.36 26.70 15.60
N VAL A 268 -22.48 26.42 14.94
CA VAL A 268 -23.66 27.30 14.96
C VAL A 268 -24.26 27.37 16.37
N ASP A 269 -24.43 26.20 16.98
CA ASP A 269 -24.96 26.08 18.33
C ASP A 269 -24.04 26.78 19.38
N ILE A 270 -22.73 26.55 19.25
CA ILE A 270 -21.73 27.22 20.08
C ILE A 270 -21.84 28.75 19.92
N GLY A 271 -21.90 29.26 18.69
CA GLY A 271 -21.98 30.68 18.41
C GLY A 271 -23.28 31.30 18.93
N LEU A 272 -24.41 30.60 18.87
CA LEU A 272 -25.68 31.07 19.41
C LEU A 272 -25.76 30.97 20.93
N SER A 273 -25.06 30.00 21.52
CA SER A 273 -25.05 29.78 22.98
C SER A 273 -24.05 30.67 23.72
N ALA A 274 -23.13 31.31 23.01
CA ALA A 274 -22.09 32.17 23.58
C ALA A 274 -22.58 33.64 23.91
N ARG A 275 -23.84 33.82 24.29
CA ARG A 275 -24.42 35.12 24.64
C ARG A 275 -24.25 35.45 26.10
#